data_39585f1091837887186b9fd741857205
#
_entry.id   39585f1091837887186b9fd741857205
#
_cell.length_a   1.000
_cell.length_b   1.000
_cell.length_c   1.000
_cell.angle_alpha   90.00
_cell.angle_beta   90.00
_cell.angle_gamma   90.00
#
_symmetry.space_group_name_H-M   'P 1'
#
loop_
_entity.id
_entity.type
_entity.pdbx_description
1 polymer ?
#
loop_
_entity_poly.entity_id
_entity_poly.type
_entity_poly.pdbx_seq_one_letter_code
_entity_poly.pdbx_strand_id
1 'polypeptide(L)'
;MVAAITVEHLQKRFGSTVALEDVTFEVQPGEIFGLLGPNGAGKTTTLQCLCTLQKPDQGRLELFGIPVTRYPQQVRQKLGYVGQEMALDKVLTGRELLQLQAALYHLPPALAQSRIQQVLELLSLEERADQRCGTYSGGLRKRLDLAAGLLHQPQVLVLDEPTVGLDIESRRAIWDFLRHLKEQGITVLLTSHYLEEVDLLSDRVAILDQGRVIAAGSPSELKQQVGGDRLTVRLQEFTPESLARQAVTILEQLPFVQKVLINAAQGNALNLVVDGSSDLGAVQTCLAQAGLPLFSLAQSRPSLDDVYLAATGRTLVDAELAAAEAMAGKGKKGQKK
;
A
#
# COMPACT_ATOMS: atom_id res chain seq x y z
N MET A 1 7.25 24.71 5.33
CA MET A 1 5.77 24.57 5.19
C MET A 1 5.33 23.57 6.25
N VAL A 2 4.10 23.67 6.78
CA VAL A 2 3.57 22.70 7.75
C VAL A 2 3.16 21.45 6.98
N ALA A 3 3.59 20.26 7.42
CA ALA A 3 3.17 19.00 6.83
C ALA A 3 1.65 18.81 6.92
N ALA A 4 1.04 18.14 5.94
CA ALA A 4 -0.37 17.80 5.98
C ALA A 4 -0.65 16.74 7.06
N ILE A 5 0.24 15.75 7.16
CA ILE A 5 0.19 14.71 8.20
C ILE A 5 1.57 14.58 8.81
N THR A 6 1.65 14.57 10.14
CA THR A 6 2.87 14.24 10.88
C THR A 6 2.59 13.05 11.78
N VAL A 7 3.40 12.02 11.67
CA VAL A 7 3.39 10.81 12.49
C VAL A 7 4.77 10.62 13.08
N GLU A 8 4.91 10.70 14.41
CA GLU A 8 6.19 10.56 15.10
C GLU A 8 6.07 9.52 16.21
N HIS A 9 6.88 8.48 16.11
CA HIS A 9 7.00 7.40 17.10
C HIS A 9 5.66 6.80 17.52
N LEU A 10 4.74 6.62 16.53
CA LEU A 10 3.39 6.13 16.79
C LEU A 10 3.43 4.67 17.24
N GLN A 11 2.81 4.40 18.39
CA GLN A 11 2.72 3.05 18.98
C GLN A 11 1.27 2.67 19.26
N LYS A 12 0.95 1.38 19.02
CA LYS A 12 -0.37 0.82 19.32
C LYS A 12 -0.28 -0.65 19.67
N ARG A 13 -0.97 -1.03 20.75
CA ARG A 13 -1.11 -2.42 21.19
C ARG A 13 -2.58 -2.80 21.31
N PHE A 14 -2.87 -4.06 21.03
CA PHE A 14 -4.17 -4.69 21.26
C PHE A 14 -3.95 -5.91 22.17
N GLY A 15 -4.19 -5.74 23.46
CA GLY A 15 -3.84 -6.75 24.46
C GLY A 15 -2.35 -7.05 24.43
N SER A 16 -1.97 -8.31 24.17
CA SER A 16 -0.56 -8.73 24.06
C SER A 16 0.06 -8.48 22.67
N THR A 17 -0.75 -8.12 21.66
CA THR A 17 -0.25 -7.94 20.29
C THR A 17 0.20 -6.50 20.07
N VAL A 18 1.45 -6.30 19.65
CA VAL A 18 1.96 -5.01 19.20
C VAL A 18 1.58 -4.87 17.73
N ALA A 19 0.73 -3.89 17.42
CA ALA A 19 0.31 -3.59 16.06
C ALA A 19 1.19 -2.50 15.42
N LEU A 20 1.60 -1.50 16.23
CA LEU A 20 2.55 -0.45 15.84
C LEU A 20 3.61 -0.37 16.93
N GLU A 21 4.86 -0.47 16.53
CA GLU A 21 5.99 -0.43 17.46
C GLU A 21 6.72 0.91 17.43
N ASP A 22 6.95 1.44 16.24
CA ASP A 22 7.56 2.76 16.03
C ASP A 22 7.33 3.21 14.58
N VAL A 23 6.22 3.91 14.35
CA VAL A 23 5.88 4.41 13.01
C VAL A 23 6.12 5.91 12.96
N THR A 24 7.03 6.32 12.05
CA THR A 24 7.40 7.72 11.85
C THR A 24 7.44 8.04 10.36
N PHE A 25 6.63 9.00 9.91
CA PHE A 25 6.65 9.57 8.55
C PHE A 25 5.91 10.90 8.50
N GLU A 26 6.13 11.64 7.42
CA GLU A 26 5.43 12.90 7.12
C GLU A 26 4.85 12.88 5.72
N VAL A 27 3.66 13.51 5.57
CA VAL A 27 3.00 13.71 4.28
C VAL A 27 2.92 15.22 4.00
N GLN A 28 3.35 15.63 2.81
CA GLN A 28 3.30 17.02 2.40
C GLN A 28 1.93 17.40 1.83
N PRO A 29 1.51 18.68 1.92
CA PRO A 29 0.26 19.10 1.29
C PRO A 29 0.26 18.87 -0.22
N GLY A 30 -0.84 18.32 -0.75
CA GLY A 30 -1.05 18.11 -2.19
C GLY A 30 -0.26 16.94 -2.78
N GLU A 31 0.37 16.06 -1.97
CA GLU A 31 1.01 14.84 -2.49
C GLU A 31 0.10 13.60 -2.37
N ILE A 32 0.37 12.61 -3.19
CA ILE A 32 -0.11 11.23 -2.98
C ILE A 32 0.99 10.48 -2.24
N PHE A 33 0.69 10.06 -1.00
CA PHE A 33 1.60 9.29 -0.17
C PHE A 33 1.12 7.85 -0.03
N GLY A 34 1.99 6.90 -0.35
CA GLY A 34 1.74 5.46 -0.24
C GLY A 34 2.25 4.88 1.08
N LEU A 35 1.42 4.14 1.78
CA LEU A 35 1.82 3.31 2.92
C LEU A 35 1.82 1.85 2.50
N LEU A 36 2.98 1.33 2.15
CA LEU A 36 3.19 -0.01 1.60
C LEU A 36 3.58 -1.00 2.69
N GLY A 37 3.25 -2.25 2.53
CA GLY A 37 3.71 -3.34 3.41
C GLY A 37 2.79 -4.56 3.36
N PRO A 38 3.23 -5.71 3.89
CA PRO A 38 2.43 -6.92 3.90
C PRO A 38 1.20 -6.80 4.83
N ASN A 39 0.32 -7.78 4.75
CA ASN A 39 -0.80 -7.91 5.66
C ASN A 39 -0.31 -8.06 7.10
N GLY A 40 -0.89 -7.29 8.02
CA GLY A 40 -0.47 -7.27 9.43
C GLY A 40 0.74 -6.37 9.74
N ALA A 41 1.31 -5.64 8.76
CA ALA A 41 2.40 -4.70 9.00
C ALA A 41 2.02 -3.47 9.84
N GLY A 42 0.71 -3.18 10.01
CA GLY A 42 0.22 -2.04 10.79
C GLY A 42 -0.41 -0.92 9.95
N LYS A 43 -0.53 -1.07 8.62
CA LYS A 43 -1.09 -0.05 7.71
C LYS A 43 -2.46 0.45 8.16
N THR A 44 -3.47 -0.42 8.20
CA THR A 44 -4.84 -0.09 8.63
C THR A 44 -4.88 0.49 10.04
N THR A 45 -4.08 -0.03 10.98
CA THR A 45 -4.00 0.50 12.36
C THR A 45 -3.47 1.92 12.38
N THR A 46 -2.47 2.25 11.56
CA THR A 46 -1.94 3.60 11.41
C THR A 46 -3.03 4.55 10.89
N LEU A 47 -3.76 4.13 9.82
CA LEU A 47 -4.88 4.93 9.30
C LEU A 47 -5.99 5.11 10.33
N GLN A 48 -6.36 4.07 11.06
CA GLN A 48 -7.39 4.16 12.11
C GLN A 48 -7.01 5.13 13.23
N CYS A 49 -5.73 5.18 13.61
CA CYS A 49 -5.25 6.18 14.58
C CYS A 49 -5.37 7.60 14.01
N LEU A 50 -4.96 7.81 12.75
CA LEU A 50 -5.08 9.11 12.08
C LEU A 50 -6.53 9.56 11.92
N CYS A 51 -7.41 8.64 11.53
CA CYS A 51 -8.84 8.89 11.34
C CYS A 51 -9.63 8.96 12.65
N THR A 52 -8.96 9.00 13.80
CA THR A 52 -9.57 9.08 15.15
C THR A 52 -10.45 7.87 15.51
N LEU A 53 -10.35 6.77 14.78
CA LEU A 53 -11.10 5.53 15.05
C LEU A 53 -10.44 4.68 16.14
N GLN A 54 -9.12 4.84 16.31
CA GLN A 54 -8.34 4.21 17.36
C GLN A 54 -7.49 5.26 18.08
N LYS A 55 -7.41 5.17 19.41
CA LYS A 55 -6.51 6.03 20.19
C LYS A 55 -5.10 5.40 20.18
N PRO A 56 -4.04 6.12 19.78
CA PRO A 56 -2.69 5.64 19.93
C PRO A 56 -2.32 5.50 21.42
N ASP A 57 -1.37 4.61 21.71
CA ASP A 57 -0.88 4.42 23.07
C ASP A 57 0.27 5.40 23.37
N GLN A 58 1.13 5.67 22.35
CA GLN A 58 2.21 6.64 22.42
C GLN A 58 2.44 7.28 21.04
N GLY A 59 3.26 8.34 21.02
CA GLY A 59 3.65 9.06 19.82
C GLY A 59 2.84 10.32 19.56
N ARG A 60 3.25 11.07 18.55
CA ARG A 60 2.62 12.31 18.10
C ARG A 60 1.94 12.08 16.75
N LEU A 61 0.71 12.55 16.64
CA LEU A 61 -0.10 12.44 15.43
C LEU A 61 -0.79 13.77 15.18
N GLU A 62 -0.51 14.40 14.05
CA GLU A 62 -1.07 15.71 13.69
C GLU A 62 -1.57 15.74 12.25
N LEU A 63 -2.62 16.54 12.04
CA LEU A 63 -3.15 16.91 10.75
C LEU A 63 -3.06 18.43 10.59
N PHE A 64 -2.22 18.93 9.67
CA PHE A 64 -1.92 20.37 9.51
C PHE A 64 -1.56 21.05 10.85
N GLY A 65 -0.74 20.41 11.69
CA GLY A 65 -0.37 20.89 13.00
C GLY A 65 -1.46 20.78 14.06
N ILE A 66 -2.62 20.19 13.76
CA ILE A 66 -3.70 19.93 14.71
C ILE A 66 -3.48 18.56 15.37
N PRO A 67 -3.22 18.48 16.68
CA PRO A 67 -3.08 17.22 17.39
C PRO A 67 -4.35 16.35 17.33
N VAL A 68 -4.24 15.17 16.68
CA VAL A 68 -5.37 14.27 16.39
C VAL A 68 -6.08 13.80 17.66
N THR A 69 -5.32 13.47 18.70
CA THR A 69 -5.87 12.97 19.98
C THR A 69 -6.57 14.06 20.80
N ARG A 70 -6.17 15.32 20.62
CA ARG A 70 -6.71 16.44 21.40
C ARG A 70 -7.91 17.10 20.73
N TYR A 71 -7.91 17.17 19.39
CA TYR A 71 -8.94 17.86 18.60
C TYR A 71 -9.57 16.96 17.53
N PRO A 72 -10.11 15.79 17.87
CA PRO A 72 -10.57 14.81 16.89
C PRO A 72 -11.71 15.32 15.99
N GLN A 73 -12.55 16.21 16.48
CA GLN A 73 -13.64 16.80 15.68
C GLN A 73 -13.10 17.71 14.56
N GLN A 74 -12.10 18.55 14.88
CA GLN A 74 -11.46 19.43 13.88
C GLN A 74 -10.72 18.61 12.82
N VAL A 75 -10.10 17.51 13.23
CA VAL A 75 -9.43 16.58 12.32
C VAL A 75 -10.44 15.94 11.35
N ARG A 76 -11.55 15.40 11.85
CA ARG A 76 -12.60 14.78 11.02
C ARG A 76 -13.23 15.73 10.01
N GLN A 77 -13.30 17.03 10.31
CA GLN A 77 -13.79 18.05 9.36
C GLN A 77 -12.86 18.24 8.14
N LYS A 78 -11.57 17.96 8.30
CA LYS A 78 -10.54 18.14 7.27
C LYS A 78 -10.15 16.84 6.57
N LEU A 79 -10.64 15.69 7.06
CA LEU A 79 -10.23 14.35 6.65
C LEU A 79 -11.42 13.57 6.11
N GLY A 80 -11.29 13.04 4.91
CA GLY A 80 -12.16 12.00 4.35
C GLY A 80 -11.52 10.63 4.56
N TYR A 81 -12.29 9.63 4.95
CA TYR A 81 -11.82 8.25 5.13
C TYR A 81 -12.65 7.28 4.33
N VAL A 82 -12.01 6.45 3.56
CA VAL A 82 -12.61 5.34 2.81
C VAL A 82 -11.90 4.05 3.25
N GLY A 83 -12.62 3.23 3.98
CA GLY A 83 -12.11 1.98 4.53
C GLY A 83 -11.96 0.86 3.50
N GLN A 84 -11.35 -0.24 3.92
CA GLN A 84 -11.22 -1.45 3.13
C GLN A 84 -12.59 -2.09 2.84
N GLU A 85 -13.43 -2.20 3.88
CA GLU A 85 -14.80 -2.68 3.73
C GLU A 85 -15.72 -1.51 3.33
N MET A 86 -16.51 -1.72 2.29
CA MET A 86 -17.49 -0.74 1.82
C MET A 86 -18.70 -0.75 2.74
N ALA A 87 -18.87 0.31 3.53
CA ALA A 87 -19.99 0.50 4.46
C ALA A 87 -21.25 1.05 3.74
N LEU A 88 -21.61 0.50 2.57
CA LEU A 88 -22.73 0.96 1.78
C LEU A 88 -24.00 0.19 2.13
N ASP A 89 -25.07 0.91 2.50
CA ASP A 89 -26.40 0.31 2.66
C ASP A 89 -26.93 -0.10 1.27
N LYS A 90 -27.17 -1.39 1.09
CA LYS A 90 -27.62 -1.97 -0.19
C LYS A 90 -29.07 -1.60 -0.54
N VAL A 91 -29.86 -1.13 0.43
CA VAL A 91 -31.27 -0.76 0.25
C VAL A 91 -31.41 0.65 -0.31
N LEU A 92 -30.54 1.55 0.09
CA LEU A 92 -30.54 2.94 -0.37
C LEU A 92 -30.09 3.05 -1.82
N THR A 93 -30.58 4.08 -2.50
CA THR A 93 -30.00 4.54 -3.78
C THR A 93 -28.68 5.30 -3.51
N GLY A 94 -27.84 5.46 -4.56
CA GLY A 94 -26.61 6.21 -4.44
C GLY A 94 -26.85 7.64 -3.95
N ARG A 95 -27.90 8.30 -4.47
CA ARG A 95 -28.30 9.65 -4.06
C ARG A 95 -28.75 9.71 -2.60
N GLU A 96 -29.62 8.78 -2.16
CA GLU A 96 -30.08 8.71 -0.77
C GLU A 96 -28.91 8.47 0.20
N LEU A 97 -27.96 7.62 -0.16
CA LEU A 97 -26.77 7.38 0.65
C LEU A 97 -25.94 8.67 0.80
N LEU A 98 -25.74 9.41 -0.29
CA LEU A 98 -25.01 10.69 -0.24
C LEU A 98 -25.79 11.75 0.54
N GLN A 99 -27.13 11.77 0.48
CA GLN A 99 -27.97 12.64 1.31
C GLN A 99 -27.83 12.30 2.80
N LEU A 100 -27.84 11.01 3.15
CA LEU A 100 -27.59 10.55 4.51
C LEU A 100 -26.21 11.01 4.99
N GLN A 101 -25.18 10.83 4.16
CA GLN A 101 -23.83 11.24 4.50
C GLN A 101 -23.72 12.77 4.68
N ALA A 102 -24.37 13.56 3.81
CA ALA A 102 -24.44 15.02 3.94
C ALA A 102 -25.08 15.45 5.26
N ALA A 103 -26.16 14.77 5.67
CA ALA A 103 -26.83 15.02 6.94
C ALA A 103 -25.93 14.69 8.14
N LEU A 104 -25.16 13.60 8.10
CA LEU A 104 -24.19 13.23 9.13
C LEU A 104 -23.05 14.25 9.26
N TYR A 105 -22.66 14.89 8.15
CA TYR A 105 -21.71 16.01 8.15
C TYR A 105 -22.36 17.36 8.49
N HIS A 106 -23.66 17.39 8.77
CA HIS A 106 -24.43 18.62 9.04
C HIS A 106 -24.34 19.67 7.95
N LEU A 107 -24.27 19.24 6.68
CA LEU A 107 -24.23 20.16 5.55
C LEU A 107 -25.62 20.85 5.37
N PRO A 108 -25.66 22.17 5.18
CA PRO A 108 -26.91 22.86 4.84
C PRO A 108 -27.56 22.25 3.58
N PRO A 109 -28.90 22.13 3.49
CA PRO A 109 -29.58 21.43 2.40
C PRO A 109 -29.19 21.89 1.00
N ALA A 110 -29.11 23.21 0.77
CA ALA A 110 -28.71 23.75 -0.53
C ALA A 110 -27.25 23.39 -0.90
N LEU A 111 -26.35 23.43 0.08
CA LEU A 111 -24.95 23.03 -0.12
C LEU A 111 -24.84 21.52 -0.33
N ALA A 112 -25.59 20.72 0.44
CA ALA A 112 -25.64 19.27 0.29
C ALA A 112 -26.05 18.86 -1.14
N GLN A 113 -27.11 19.46 -1.68
CA GLN A 113 -27.57 19.18 -3.04
C GLN A 113 -26.49 19.48 -4.08
N SER A 114 -25.85 20.65 -3.99
CA SER A 114 -24.76 21.03 -4.90
C SER A 114 -23.56 20.09 -4.80
N ARG A 115 -23.18 19.69 -3.57
CA ARG A 115 -22.06 18.77 -3.34
C ARG A 115 -22.33 17.35 -3.85
N ILE A 116 -23.55 16.85 -3.63
CA ILE A 116 -23.97 15.54 -4.13
C ILE A 116 -23.87 15.52 -5.66
N GLN A 117 -24.36 16.57 -6.33
CA GLN A 117 -24.27 16.63 -7.77
C GLN A 117 -22.81 16.66 -8.26
N GLN A 118 -21.96 17.47 -7.62
CA GLN A 118 -20.54 17.57 -7.96
C GLN A 118 -19.79 16.21 -7.81
N VAL A 119 -20.01 15.49 -6.70
CA VAL A 119 -19.30 14.20 -6.50
C VAL A 119 -19.85 13.10 -7.40
N LEU A 120 -21.14 13.13 -7.75
CA LEU A 120 -21.72 12.20 -8.72
C LEU A 120 -21.10 12.43 -10.11
N GLU A 121 -21.01 13.68 -10.58
CA GLU A 121 -20.36 14.04 -11.83
C GLU A 121 -18.88 13.64 -11.83
N LEU A 122 -18.14 14.02 -10.80
CA LEU A 122 -16.71 13.75 -10.64
C LEU A 122 -16.37 12.26 -10.74
N LEU A 123 -17.27 11.39 -10.27
CA LEU A 123 -17.08 9.94 -10.25
C LEU A 123 -17.91 9.18 -11.29
N SER A 124 -18.57 9.93 -12.24
CA SER A 124 -19.40 9.37 -13.32
C SER A 124 -20.47 8.40 -12.78
N LEU A 125 -21.23 8.88 -11.78
CA LEU A 125 -22.29 8.11 -11.12
C LEU A 125 -23.69 8.67 -11.39
N GLU A 126 -23.86 9.76 -12.18
CA GLU A 126 -25.13 10.47 -12.37
C GLU A 126 -26.22 9.54 -12.88
N GLU A 127 -25.94 8.76 -13.92
CA GLU A 127 -26.91 7.83 -14.54
C GLU A 127 -27.34 6.68 -13.63
N ARG A 128 -26.55 6.41 -12.59
CA ARG A 128 -26.77 5.34 -11.63
C ARG A 128 -27.25 5.85 -10.26
N ALA A 129 -27.23 7.18 -10.03
CA ALA A 129 -27.46 7.79 -8.72
C ALA A 129 -28.79 7.36 -8.07
N ASP A 130 -29.82 7.16 -8.87
CA ASP A 130 -31.17 6.81 -8.40
C ASP A 130 -31.47 5.29 -8.42
N GLN A 131 -30.42 4.48 -8.69
CA GLN A 131 -30.48 3.01 -8.58
C GLN A 131 -30.00 2.57 -7.19
N ARG A 132 -30.51 1.43 -6.70
CA ARG A 132 -30.13 0.87 -5.39
C ARG A 132 -28.66 0.45 -5.39
N CYS A 133 -27.93 0.78 -4.33
CA CYS A 133 -26.50 0.45 -4.15
C CYS A 133 -26.24 -1.06 -4.22
N GLY A 134 -27.24 -1.88 -3.84
CA GLY A 134 -27.16 -3.34 -3.96
C GLY A 134 -26.99 -3.86 -5.39
N THR A 135 -27.39 -3.07 -6.41
CA THR A 135 -27.27 -3.43 -7.83
C THR A 135 -25.96 -2.99 -8.47
N TYR A 136 -25.13 -2.22 -7.74
CA TYR A 136 -23.88 -1.70 -8.25
C TYR A 136 -22.82 -2.79 -8.37
N SER A 137 -22.00 -2.73 -9.43
CA SER A 137 -20.75 -3.49 -9.52
C SER A 137 -19.76 -3.11 -8.40
N GLY A 138 -18.73 -3.91 -8.19
CA GLY A 138 -17.68 -3.59 -7.21
C GLY A 138 -17.05 -2.20 -7.45
N GLY A 139 -16.74 -1.90 -8.72
CA GLY A 139 -16.19 -0.60 -9.09
C GLY A 139 -17.13 0.58 -8.85
N LEU A 140 -18.43 0.42 -9.19
CA LEU A 140 -19.43 1.46 -8.90
C LEU A 140 -19.63 1.69 -7.42
N ARG A 141 -19.62 0.63 -6.62
CA ARG A 141 -19.70 0.74 -5.15
C ARG A 141 -18.50 1.48 -4.59
N LYS A 142 -17.28 1.17 -5.07
CA LYS A 142 -16.06 1.86 -4.61
C LYS A 142 -16.06 3.34 -5.00
N ARG A 143 -16.54 3.69 -6.20
CA ARG A 143 -16.72 5.09 -6.60
C ARG A 143 -17.72 5.82 -5.71
N LEU A 144 -18.83 5.20 -5.34
CA LEU A 144 -19.81 5.79 -4.44
C LEU A 144 -19.25 5.98 -3.01
N ASP A 145 -18.42 5.06 -2.55
CA ASP A 145 -17.72 5.15 -1.26
C ASP A 145 -16.72 6.32 -1.26
N LEU A 146 -15.98 6.51 -2.36
CA LEU A 146 -15.12 7.67 -2.59
C LEU A 146 -15.94 8.97 -2.63
N ALA A 147 -17.09 8.99 -3.29
CA ALA A 147 -18.01 10.14 -3.32
C ALA A 147 -18.45 10.55 -1.91
N ALA A 148 -18.81 9.57 -1.07
CA ALA A 148 -19.18 9.80 0.32
C ALA A 148 -18.01 10.40 1.14
N GLY A 149 -16.79 9.91 0.94
CA GLY A 149 -15.58 10.41 1.59
C GLY A 149 -15.18 11.84 1.20
N LEU A 150 -15.62 12.31 0.01
CA LEU A 150 -15.30 13.64 -0.52
C LEU A 150 -16.38 14.69 -0.32
N LEU A 151 -17.57 14.28 0.09
CA LEU A 151 -18.77 15.13 0.10
C LEU A 151 -18.60 16.42 0.90
N HIS A 152 -17.86 16.39 2.00
CA HIS A 152 -17.60 17.54 2.88
C HIS A 152 -16.33 18.32 2.50
N GLN A 153 -15.73 18.03 1.33
CA GLN A 153 -14.48 18.63 0.81
C GLN A 153 -13.31 18.59 1.78
N PRO A 154 -12.84 17.38 2.11
CA PRO A 154 -11.68 17.23 2.99
C PRO A 154 -10.42 17.79 2.33
N GLN A 155 -9.46 18.24 3.16
CA GLN A 155 -8.12 18.60 2.72
C GLN A 155 -7.20 17.39 2.55
N VAL A 156 -7.53 16.29 3.24
CA VAL A 156 -6.83 15.01 3.18
C VAL A 156 -7.84 13.89 2.94
N LEU A 157 -7.58 13.07 1.94
CA LEU A 157 -8.33 11.83 1.69
C LEU A 157 -7.47 10.63 2.09
N VAL A 158 -7.96 9.83 3.02
CA VAL A 158 -7.32 8.61 3.53
C VAL A 158 -8.03 7.39 2.97
N LEU A 159 -7.29 6.51 2.31
CA LEU A 159 -7.81 5.36 1.59
C LEU A 159 -7.14 4.07 2.08
N ASP A 160 -7.93 3.14 2.59
CA ASP A 160 -7.43 1.83 2.99
C ASP A 160 -7.67 0.81 1.89
N GLU A 161 -6.60 0.42 1.18
CA GLU A 161 -6.58 -0.53 0.08
C GLU A 161 -7.66 -0.24 -1.00
N PRO A 162 -7.63 0.95 -1.65
CA PRO A 162 -8.76 1.46 -2.45
C PRO A 162 -9.10 0.63 -3.70
N THR A 163 -8.19 -0.19 -4.20
CA THR A 163 -8.33 -0.92 -5.46
C THR A 163 -8.44 -2.44 -5.32
N VAL A 164 -8.40 -2.93 -4.07
CA VAL A 164 -8.52 -4.37 -3.80
C VAL A 164 -9.84 -4.92 -4.28
N GLY A 165 -9.79 -6.07 -4.99
CA GLY A 165 -10.97 -6.75 -5.52
C GLY A 165 -11.62 -6.09 -6.75
N LEU A 166 -10.97 -5.07 -7.34
CA LEU A 166 -11.44 -4.42 -8.55
C LEU A 166 -10.78 -5.03 -9.81
N ASP A 167 -11.52 -5.02 -10.90
CA ASP A 167 -10.98 -5.29 -12.23
C ASP A 167 -10.02 -4.19 -12.71
N ILE A 168 -9.28 -4.48 -13.79
CA ILE A 168 -8.22 -3.58 -14.30
C ILE A 168 -8.77 -2.20 -14.71
N GLU A 169 -9.95 -2.16 -15.34
CA GLU A 169 -10.56 -0.91 -15.80
C GLU A 169 -11.00 -0.04 -14.62
N SER A 170 -11.69 -0.64 -13.64
CA SER A 170 -12.09 0.03 -12.41
C SER A 170 -10.90 0.55 -11.61
N ARG A 171 -9.81 -0.23 -11.55
CA ARG A 171 -8.56 0.18 -10.89
C ARG A 171 -7.95 1.41 -11.56
N ARG A 172 -7.80 1.39 -12.90
CA ARG A 172 -7.28 2.53 -13.65
C ARG A 172 -8.12 3.79 -13.46
N ALA A 173 -9.44 3.65 -13.50
CA ALA A 173 -10.34 4.79 -13.28
C ALA A 173 -10.16 5.42 -11.90
N ILE A 174 -9.90 4.60 -10.85
CA ILE A 174 -9.59 5.13 -9.51
C ILE A 174 -8.21 5.81 -9.51
N TRP A 175 -7.19 5.26 -10.17
CA TRP A 175 -5.88 5.89 -10.25
C TRP A 175 -5.92 7.26 -10.92
N ASP A 176 -6.63 7.37 -12.05
CA ASP A 176 -6.79 8.64 -12.75
C ASP A 176 -7.57 9.66 -11.90
N PHE A 177 -8.58 9.19 -11.19
CA PHE A 177 -9.32 9.99 -10.24
C PHE A 177 -8.43 10.52 -9.09
N LEU A 178 -7.56 9.69 -8.50
CA LEU A 178 -6.64 10.11 -7.43
C LEU A 178 -5.63 11.15 -7.93
N ARG A 179 -5.12 10.99 -9.16
CA ARG A 179 -4.26 12.01 -9.80
C ARG A 179 -4.99 13.34 -9.97
N HIS A 180 -6.24 13.28 -10.41
CA HIS A 180 -7.06 14.49 -10.54
C HIS A 180 -7.30 15.19 -9.19
N LEU A 181 -7.56 14.46 -8.11
CA LEU A 181 -7.67 15.04 -6.77
C LEU A 181 -6.37 15.73 -6.32
N LYS A 182 -5.22 15.15 -6.60
CA LYS A 182 -3.91 15.76 -6.34
C LYS A 182 -3.74 17.06 -7.12
N GLU A 183 -4.12 17.11 -8.41
CA GLU A 183 -4.08 18.33 -9.23
C GLU A 183 -4.96 19.44 -8.65
N GLN A 184 -6.04 19.08 -7.95
CA GLN A 184 -6.88 20.02 -7.20
C GLN A 184 -6.30 20.42 -5.83
N GLY A 185 -5.12 19.93 -5.48
CA GLY A 185 -4.44 20.25 -4.21
C GLY A 185 -4.90 19.42 -3.02
N ILE A 186 -5.69 18.37 -3.22
CA ILE A 186 -6.09 17.44 -2.16
C ILE A 186 -4.92 16.50 -1.86
N THR A 187 -4.56 16.37 -0.58
CA THR A 187 -3.56 15.41 -0.12
C THR A 187 -4.19 14.03 -0.05
N VAL A 188 -3.52 13.01 -0.57
CA VAL A 188 -3.99 11.63 -0.52
C VAL A 188 -3.00 10.76 0.26
N LEU A 189 -3.49 10.05 1.27
CA LEU A 189 -2.77 8.98 1.95
C LEU A 189 -3.45 7.65 1.62
N LEU A 190 -2.78 6.74 0.94
CA LEU A 190 -3.34 5.43 0.62
C LEU A 190 -2.49 4.30 1.18
N THR A 191 -3.15 3.22 1.58
CA THR A 191 -2.47 1.95 1.83
C THR A 191 -2.60 1.04 0.63
N SER A 192 -1.58 0.25 0.37
CA SER A 192 -1.63 -0.82 -0.62
C SER A 192 -0.64 -1.93 -0.27
N HIS A 193 -0.93 -3.13 -0.72
CA HIS A 193 0.04 -4.22 -0.81
C HIS A 193 0.45 -4.48 -2.28
N TYR A 194 -0.12 -3.74 -3.24
CA TYR A 194 0.27 -3.77 -4.64
C TYR A 194 1.41 -2.78 -4.91
N LEU A 195 2.60 -3.31 -5.13
CA LEU A 195 3.81 -2.52 -5.42
C LEU A 195 3.64 -1.60 -6.63
N GLU A 196 3.03 -2.12 -7.70
CA GLU A 196 2.79 -1.36 -8.93
C GLU A 196 1.90 -0.14 -8.71
N GLU A 197 0.85 -0.27 -7.87
CA GLU A 197 -0.04 0.84 -7.55
C GLU A 197 0.71 1.98 -6.87
N VAL A 198 1.47 1.63 -5.84
CA VAL A 198 2.25 2.61 -5.06
C VAL A 198 3.33 3.25 -5.92
N ASP A 199 4.02 2.47 -6.76
CA ASP A 199 5.08 2.95 -7.66
C ASP A 199 4.55 3.92 -8.73
N LEU A 200 3.32 3.70 -9.22
CA LEU A 200 2.70 4.51 -10.27
C LEU A 200 1.99 5.77 -9.76
N LEU A 201 1.48 5.74 -8.53
CA LEU A 201 0.64 6.81 -8.00
C LEU A 201 1.35 7.71 -7.02
N SER A 202 2.25 7.17 -6.21
CA SER A 202 2.76 7.88 -5.03
C SER A 202 3.95 8.77 -5.37
N ASP A 203 3.94 9.99 -4.87
CA ASP A 203 5.10 10.90 -4.90
C ASP A 203 6.16 10.43 -3.91
N ARG A 204 5.69 10.00 -2.72
CA ARG A 204 6.51 9.44 -1.66
C ARG A 204 5.81 8.24 -1.04
N VAL A 205 6.61 7.34 -0.49
CA VAL A 205 6.13 6.11 0.15
C VAL A 205 6.83 5.90 1.48
N ALA A 206 6.13 5.26 2.41
CA ALA A 206 6.75 4.61 3.55
C ALA A 206 6.44 3.12 3.50
N ILE A 207 7.47 2.29 3.66
CA ILE A 207 7.33 0.84 3.69
C ILE A 207 7.28 0.38 5.14
N LEU A 208 6.18 -0.25 5.54
CA LEU A 208 5.97 -0.80 6.87
C LEU A 208 6.24 -2.29 6.90
N ASP A 209 6.96 -2.73 7.92
CA ASP A 209 7.03 -4.13 8.31
C ASP A 209 6.99 -4.24 9.84
N GLN A 210 6.18 -5.18 10.37
CA GLN A 210 6.05 -5.47 11.81
C GLN A 210 5.86 -4.23 12.70
N GLY A 211 5.05 -3.27 12.25
CA GLY A 211 4.75 -2.05 13.00
C GLY A 211 5.87 -1.00 13.01
N ARG A 212 6.83 -1.09 12.11
CA ARG A 212 7.93 -0.13 11.93
C ARG A 212 8.02 0.35 10.48
N VAL A 213 8.45 1.58 10.28
CA VAL A 213 8.85 2.09 8.96
C VAL A 213 10.28 1.62 8.69
N ILE A 214 10.46 0.81 7.65
CA ILE A 214 11.77 0.25 7.26
C ILE A 214 12.44 1.04 6.13
N ALA A 215 11.66 1.77 5.33
CA ALA A 215 12.16 2.68 4.31
C ALA A 215 11.13 3.77 4.03
N ALA A 216 11.57 4.99 3.73
CA ALA A 216 10.72 6.10 3.32
C ALA A 216 11.44 7.02 2.33
N GLY A 217 10.74 7.49 1.29
CA GLY A 217 11.28 8.34 0.24
C GLY A 217 10.41 8.33 -1.00
N SER A 218 10.83 8.96 -2.10
CA SER A 218 10.17 8.74 -3.39
C SER A 218 10.46 7.32 -3.90
N PRO A 219 9.54 6.71 -4.68
CA PRO A 219 9.79 5.39 -5.27
C PRO A 219 11.11 5.32 -6.06
N SER A 220 11.47 6.39 -6.76
CA SER A 220 12.72 6.48 -7.52
C SER A 220 13.95 6.51 -6.62
N GLU A 221 13.96 7.32 -5.56
CA GLU A 221 15.05 7.36 -4.58
C GLU A 221 15.26 6.02 -3.90
N LEU A 222 14.18 5.39 -3.44
CA LEU A 222 14.25 4.08 -2.78
C LEU A 222 14.82 3.01 -3.71
N LYS A 223 14.39 2.98 -4.98
CA LYS A 223 14.92 2.05 -5.97
C LYS A 223 16.40 2.32 -6.29
N GLN A 224 16.83 3.58 -6.34
CA GLN A 224 18.24 3.94 -6.52
C GLN A 224 19.12 3.51 -5.34
N GLN A 225 18.64 3.61 -4.10
CA GLN A 225 19.39 3.19 -2.91
C GLN A 225 19.71 1.70 -2.89
N VAL A 226 18.86 0.88 -3.49
CA VAL A 226 19.11 -0.56 -3.59
C VAL A 226 20.21 -0.87 -4.62
N GLY A 227 20.55 0.11 -5.48
CA GLY A 227 21.62 0.03 -6.49
C GLY A 227 21.27 -0.88 -7.66
N GLY A 228 22.02 -0.75 -8.76
CA GLY A 228 22.16 -1.65 -9.89
C GLY A 228 20.90 -2.27 -10.52
N ASP A 229 21.08 -2.86 -11.67
CA ASP A 229 20.05 -3.72 -12.28
C ASP A 229 19.89 -5.03 -11.50
N ARG A 230 18.75 -5.69 -11.70
CA ARG A 230 18.46 -7.00 -11.12
C ARG A 230 18.59 -8.10 -12.13
N LEU A 231 19.29 -9.17 -11.76
CA LEU A 231 19.25 -10.42 -12.49
C LEU A 231 18.52 -11.47 -11.67
N THR A 232 17.46 -12.04 -12.23
CA THR A 232 16.79 -13.20 -11.63
C THR A 232 17.26 -14.44 -12.35
N VAL A 233 17.94 -15.33 -11.63
CA VAL A 233 18.46 -16.61 -12.10
C VAL A 233 17.64 -17.74 -11.52
N ARG A 234 17.13 -18.64 -12.36
CA ARG A 234 16.52 -19.90 -11.93
C ARG A 234 17.30 -21.06 -12.52
N LEU A 235 17.72 -21.99 -11.68
CA LEU A 235 18.41 -23.21 -12.12
C LEU A 235 17.42 -24.26 -12.56
N GLN A 236 16.27 -24.34 -11.89
CA GLN A 236 15.12 -25.21 -12.18
C GLN A 236 13.84 -24.48 -11.83
N GLU A 237 12.68 -25.02 -12.20
CA GLU A 237 11.37 -24.44 -11.82
C GLU A 237 11.23 -24.35 -10.29
N PHE A 238 11.65 -25.43 -9.58
CA PHE A 238 11.80 -25.49 -8.13
C PHE A 238 13.23 -25.93 -7.81
N THR A 239 14.11 -24.98 -7.54
CA THR A 239 15.52 -25.23 -7.26
C THR A 239 15.70 -25.80 -5.84
N PRO A 240 16.34 -26.97 -5.64
CA PRO A 240 16.71 -27.44 -4.32
C PRO A 240 17.61 -26.40 -3.60
N GLU A 241 17.38 -26.20 -2.29
CA GLU A 241 18.12 -25.19 -1.52
C GLU A 241 19.65 -25.40 -1.57
N SER A 242 20.09 -26.66 -1.58
CA SER A 242 21.52 -27.00 -1.71
C SER A 242 22.13 -26.50 -3.02
N LEU A 243 21.43 -26.66 -4.15
CA LEU A 243 21.86 -26.14 -5.45
C LEU A 243 21.81 -24.61 -5.48
N ALA A 244 20.79 -24.00 -4.90
CA ALA A 244 20.70 -22.54 -4.81
C ALA A 244 21.89 -21.98 -4.02
N ARG A 245 22.24 -22.53 -2.87
CA ARG A 245 23.40 -22.12 -2.06
C ARG A 245 24.72 -22.31 -2.79
N GLN A 246 24.89 -23.41 -3.53
CA GLN A 246 26.07 -23.62 -4.37
C GLN A 246 26.19 -22.53 -5.45
N ALA A 247 25.10 -22.21 -6.13
CA ALA A 247 25.09 -21.16 -7.14
C ALA A 247 25.35 -19.76 -6.57
N VAL A 248 24.87 -19.45 -5.35
CA VAL A 248 25.20 -18.21 -4.64
C VAL A 248 26.70 -18.04 -4.53
N THR A 249 27.41 -19.05 -3.99
CA THR A 249 28.87 -19.01 -3.80
C THR A 249 29.62 -18.76 -5.12
N ILE A 250 29.11 -19.27 -6.23
CA ILE A 250 29.73 -19.12 -7.55
C ILE A 250 29.44 -17.72 -8.13
N LEU A 251 28.19 -17.26 -8.03
CA LEU A 251 27.74 -16.00 -8.60
C LEU A 251 28.29 -14.78 -7.85
N GLU A 252 28.52 -14.89 -6.55
CA GLU A 252 29.17 -13.84 -5.74
C GLU A 252 30.64 -13.59 -6.12
N GLN A 253 31.27 -14.50 -6.88
CA GLN A 253 32.63 -14.31 -7.37
C GLN A 253 32.70 -13.42 -8.65
N LEU A 254 31.56 -13.16 -9.28
CA LEU A 254 31.51 -12.30 -10.47
C LEU A 254 31.71 -10.84 -10.07
N PRO A 255 32.63 -10.09 -10.72
CA PRO A 255 33.04 -8.75 -10.28
C PRO A 255 31.93 -7.70 -10.32
N PHE A 256 30.89 -7.91 -11.10
CA PHE A 256 29.74 -7.02 -11.21
C PHE A 256 28.56 -7.41 -10.29
N VAL A 257 28.67 -8.52 -9.56
CA VAL A 257 27.64 -8.99 -8.61
C VAL A 257 27.95 -8.42 -7.23
N GLN A 258 27.07 -7.56 -6.73
CA GLN A 258 27.22 -6.96 -5.42
C GLN A 258 26.65 -7.84 -4.31
N LYS A 259 25.52 -8.51 -4.60
CA LYS A 259 24.79 -9.35 -3.62
C LYS A 259 23.96 -10.40 -4.35
N VAL A 260 23.85 -11.59 -3.77
CA VAL A 260 22.93 -12.64 -4.23
C VAL A 260 21.96 -12.98 -3.09
N LEU A 261 20.67 -13.01 -3.40
CA LEU A 261 19.60 -13.34 -2.45
C LEU A 261 18.80 -14.53 -2.97
N ILE A 262 18.55 -15.52 -2.12
CA ILE A 262 17.70 -16.67 -2.45
C ILE A 262 16.26 -16.28 -2.15
N ASN A 263 15.38 -16.37 -3.17
CA ASN A 263 13.96 -16.12 -3.04
C ASN A 263 13.19 -17.44 -2.88
N ALA A 264 12.89 -17.81 -1.64
CA ALA A 264 12.23 -19.06 -1.30
C ALA A 264 10.80 -19.14 -1.88
N ALA A 265 10.03 -18.04 -1.89
CA ALA A 265 8.67 -18.00 -2.44
C ALA A 265 8.64 -18.23 -3.95
N GLN A 266 9.73 -17.93 -4.64
CA GLN A 266 9.86 -18.16 -6.09
C GLN A 266 10.63 -19.46 -6.41
N GLY A 267 10.52 -20.48 -5.56
CA GLY A 267 11.18 -21.77 -5.78
C GLY A 267 12.69 -21.71 -5.68
N ASN A 268 13.22 -20.93 -4.74
CA ASN A 268 14.65 -20.67 -4.53
C ASN A 268 15.33 -20.03 -5.76
N ALA A 269 14.62 -19.15 -6.48
CA ALA A 269 15.22 -18.28 -7.48
C ALA A 269 16.30 -17.39 -6.85
N LEU A 270 17.35 -17.08 -7.60
CA LEU A 270 18.45 -16.22 -7.16
C LEU A 270 18.25 -14.82 -7.71
N ASN A 271 18.12 -13.85 -6.82
CA ASN A 271 18.04 -12.44 -7.17
C ASN A 271 19.41 -11.79 -6.95
N LEU A 272 20.08 -11.41 -8.03
CA LEU A 272 21.37 -10.76 -8.02
C LEU A 272 21.19 -9.25 -8.11
N VAL A 273 21.88 -8.51 -7.27
CA VAL A 273 22.10 -7.07 -7.41
C VAL A 273 23.39 -6.92 -8.22
N VAL A 274 23.30 -6.26 -9.38
CA VAL A 274 24.46 -6.08 -10.26
C VAL A 274 24.68 -4.60 -10.55
N ASP A 275 25.92 -4.18 -10.74
CA ASP A 275 26.19 -2.85 -11.25
C ASP A 275 25.83 -2.74 -12.74
N GLY A 276 25.71 -1.52 -13.28
CA GLY A 276 25.19 -1.26 -14.63
C GLY A 276 25.97 -1.88 -15.80
N SER A 277 27.00 -2.67 -15.53
CA SER A 277 27.82 -3.39 -16.52
C SER A 277 27.55 -4.90 -16.54
N SER A 278 26.34 -5.34 -16.16
CA SER A 278 26.00 -6.75 -16.05
C SER A 278 26.19 -7.52 -17.35
N ASP A 279 27.05 -8.53 -17.33
CA ASP A 279 27.26 -9.46 -18.44
C ASP A 279 26.46 -10.76 -18.21
N LEU A 280 25.31 -10.84 -18.89
CA LEU A 280 24.43 -12.03 -18.84
C LEU A 280 25.18 -13.29 -19.36
N GLY A 281 26.07 -13.11 -20.31
CA GLY A 281 26.89 -14.22 -20.85
C GLY A 281 27.87 -14.77 -19.82
N ALA A 282 28.45 -13.91 -18.99
CA ALA A 282 29.32 -14.33 -17.90
C ALA A 282 28.55 -15.16 -16.84
N VAL A 283 27.32 -14.77 -16.49
CA VAL A 283 26.46 -15.55 -15.58
C VAL A 283 26.19 -16.95 -16.17
N GLN A 284 25.79 -17.02 -17.45
CA GLN A 284 25.53 -18.29 -18.13
C GLN A 284 26.76 -19.18 -18.17
N THR A 285 27.90 -18.62 -18.56
CA THR A 285 29.16 -19.34 -18.69
C THR A 285 29.63 -19.89 -17.33
N CYS A 286 29.56 -19.08 -16.30
CA CYS A 286 29.97 -19.44 -14.94
C CYS A 286 29.15 -20.60 -14.38
N LEU A 287 27.81 -20.55 -14.53
CA LEU A 287 26.93 -21.63 -14.11
C LEU A 287 27.14 -22.92 -14.92
N ALA A 288 27.31 -22.80 -16.24
CA ALA A 288 27.58 -23.94 -17.10
C ALA A 288 28.90 -24.64 -16.77
N GLN A 289 29.97 -23.89 -16.48
CA GLN A 289 31.28 -24.44 -16.05
C GLN A 289 31.20 -25.19 -14.73
N ALA A 290 30.29 -24.75 -13.84
CA ALA A 290 30.00 -25.40 -12.57
C ALA A 290 29.06 -26.62 -12.67
N GLY A 291 28.59 -26.94 -13.89
CA GLY A 291 27.65 -28.02 -14.14
C GLY A 291 26.22 -27.73 -13.59
N LEU A 292 25.91 -26.46 -13.34
CA LEU A 292 24.57 -26.03 -12.86
C LEU A 292 23.69 -25.70 -14.07
N PRO A 293 22.49 -26.30 -14.18
CA PRO A 293 21.58 -26.01 -15.26
C PRO A 293 21.00 -24.59 -15.10
N LEU A 294 20.80 -23.89 -16.22
CA LEU A 294 20.11 -22.61 -16.25
C LEU A 294 18.73 -22.79 -16.87
N PHE A 295 17.65 -22.63 -16.06
CA PHE A 295 16.28 -22.68 -16.53
C PHE A 295 15.83 -21.32 -17.08
N SER A 296 16.12 -20.23 -16.37
CA SER A 296 15.81 -18.88 -16.84
C SER A 296 16.78 -17.84 -16.28
N LEU A 297 17.02 -16.79 -17.06
CA LEU A 297 17.79 -15.60 -16.69
C LEU A 297 17.02 -14.38 -17.20
N ALA A 298 16.63 -13.50 -16.28
CA ALA A 298 15.90 -12.29 -16.61
C ALA A 298 16.60 -11.08 -15.98
N GLN A 299 16.71 -10.00 -16.74
CA GLN A 299 17.17 -8.70 -16.24
C GLN A 299 15.97 -7.78 -16.04
N SER A 300 15.93 -7.07 -14.94
CA SER A 300 14.92 -6.08 -14.62
C SER A 300 15.54 -4.87 -13.93
N ARG A 301 14.83 -3.75 -13.99
CA ARG A 301 15.17 -2.59 -13.15
C ARG A 301 14.76 -2.85 -11.71
N PRO A 302 15.41 -2.19 -10.73
CA PRO A 302 15.01 -2.27 -9.33
C PRO A 302 13.54 -1.91 -9.12
N SER A 303 12.87 -2.65 -8.27
CA SER A 303 11.47 -2.46 -7.88
C SER A 303 11.37 -2.11 -6.38
N LEU A 304 10.20 -1.71 -5.92
CA LEU A 304 9.95 -1.53 -4.47
C LEU A 304 10.00 -2.88 -3.71
N ASP A 305 9.78 -4.02 -4.39
CA ASP A 305 9.99 -5.35 -3.78
C ASP A 305 11.46 -5.60 -3.45
N ASP A 306 12.36 -5.11 -4.29
CA ASP A 306 13.80 -5.18 -4.02
C ASP A 306 14.21 -4.31 -2.82
N VAL A 307 13.56 -3.16 -2.64
CA VAL A 307 13.77 -2.32 -1.45
C VAL A 307 13.33 -3.09 -0.19
N TYR A 308 12.16 -3.71 -0.24
CA TYR A 308 11.65 -4.52 0.86
C TYR A 308 12.56 -5.73 1.14
N LEU A 309 12.99 -6.45 0.10
CA LEU A 309 13.90 -7.59 0.17
C LEU A 309 15.27 -7.19 0.77
N ALA A 310 15.83 -6.05 0.36
CA ALA A 310 17.10 -5.55 0.89
C ALA A 310 17.03 -5.22 2.38
N ALA A 311 15.90 -4.66 2.83
CA ALA A 311 15.68 -4.25 4.23
C ALA A 311 15.35 -5.43 5.15
N THR A 312 14.61 -6.46 4.66
CA THR A 312 14.04 -7.52 5.49
C THR A 312 14.61 -8.92 5.24
N GLY A 313 15.30 -9.12 4.11
CA GLY A 313 15.82 -10.43 3.68
C GLY A 313 14.76 -11.35 3.06
N ARG A 314 13.53 -10.88 2.82
CA ARG A 314 12.41 -11.61 2.21
C ARG A 314 11.64 -10.70 1.26
N THR A 315 10.94 -11.27 0.29
CA THR A 315 10.05 -10.50 -0.59
C THR A 315 8.75 -10.13 0.12
N LEU A 316 8.01 -9.16 -0.44
CA LEU A 316 6.68 -8.82 0.09
C LEU A 316 5.74 -10.02 0.02
N VAL A 317 5.82 -10.82 -1.05
CA VAL A 317 5.03 -12.05 -1.23
C VAL A 317 5.36 -13.09 -0.16
N ASP A 318 6.65 -13.29 0.17
CA ASP A 318 7.06 -14.18 1.27
C ASP A 318 6.46 -13.74 2.62
N ALA A 319 6.47 -12.42 2.86
CA ALA A 319 5.93 -11.85 4.08
C ALA A 319 4.40 -12.03 4.18
N GLU A 320 3.69 -11.89 3.06
CA GLU A 320 2.23 -12.12 2.99
C GLU A 320 1.86 -13.58 3.21
N LEU A 321 2.59 -14.52 2.60
CA LEU A 321 2.39 -15.94 2.82
C LEU A 321 2.60 -16.32 4.29
N ALA A 322 3.68 -15.84 4.90
CA ALA A 322 3.96 -16.08 6.32
C ALA A 322 2.87 -15.47 7.23
N ALA A 323 2.34 -14.28 6.90
CA ALA A 323 1.24 -13.66 7.63
C ALA A 323 -0.06 -14.48 7.51
N ALA A 324 -0.38 -14.98 6.33
CA ALA A 324 -1.55 -15.83 6.08
C ALA A 324 -1.48 -17.15 6.86
N GLU A 325 -0.32 -17.81 6.88
CA GLU A 325 -0.08 -19.04 7.67
C GLU A 325 -0.22 -18.81 9.16
N ALA A 326 0.31 -17.69 9.67
CA ALA A 326 0.19 -17.30 11.08
C ALA A 326 -1.27 -17.06 11.50
N MET A 327 -2.09 -16.49 10.63
CA MET A 327 -3.53 -16.30 10.85
C MET A 327 -4.30 -17.64 10.84
N ALA A 328 -4.01 -18.52 9.89
CA ALA A 328 -4.62 -19.85 9.80
C ALA A 328 -4.29 -20.73 11.01
N GLY A 329 -3.07 -20.61 11.54
CA GLY A 329 -2.63 -21.32 12.76
C GLY A 329 -3.35 -20.86 14.04
N LYS A 330 -3.71 -19.57 14.13
CA LYS A 330 -4.47 -19.01 15.27
C LYS A 330 -5.94 -19.45 15.25
N GLY A 331 -6.57 -19.54 14.06
CA GLY A 331 -7.95 -19.99 13.91
C GLY A 331 -8.19 -21.43 14.39
N LYS A 332 -7.22 -22.34 14.20
CA LYS A 332 -7.30 -23.72 14.65
C LYS A 332 -7.16 -23.90 16.18
N LYS A 333 -6.51 -22.97 16.88
CA LYS A 333 -6.38 -23.01 18.36
C LYS A 333 -7.60 -22.44 19.09
N GLY A 334 -8.41 -21.59 18.43
CA GLY A 334 -9.63 -21.00 19.01
C GLY A 334 -10.86 -21.91 18.96
N GLN A 335 -10.86 -22.97 18.15
CA GLN A 335 -11.98 -23.93 18.06
C GLN A 335 -11.83 -25.16 18.98
N LYS A 336 -10.76 -25.23 19.78
CA LYS A 336 -10.50 -26.34 20.74
C LYS A 336 -10.64 -25.94 22.21
N LYS A 337 -11.37 -24.86 22.50
CA LYS A 337 -11.74 -24.51 23.88
C LYS A 337 -13.25 -24.41 24.04
#